data_f4e17d8928d99d90125d71850155d6ad
#
_entry.id   f4e17d8928d99d90125d71850155d6ad
#
_cell.length_a   1.000
_cell.length_b   1.000
_cell.length_c   1.000
_cell.angle_alpha   90.00
_cell.angle_beta   90.00
_cell.angle_gamma   90.00
#
_symmetry.space_group_name_H-M   'P 1'
#
loop_
_entity.id
_entity.type
_entity.pdbx_description
1 polymer ?
#
loop_
_entity_poly.entity_id
_entity_poly.type
_entity_poly.pdbx_seq_one_letter_code
_entity_poly.pdbx_strand_id
1 'polypeptide(L)'
;MSWQGSIVFLGVGDIEKTDNFYRGKLGLELYKDQGLCRIYRVPEGGMIGFCTHQDVVSRQKSPIITFLTGDVDGWYEKLAQEGIKMESEPKTNPRFNIYHFFLSDPDGYTVEIQRFL
;
A
#
# COMPACT_ATOMS: atom_id res chain seq x y z
N MET A 1 20.51 -23.72 -1.67
CA MET A 1 19.76 -22.64 -2.36
C MET A 1 18.75 -22.06 -1.40
N SER A 2 18.64 -20.73 -1.37
CA SER A 2 17.68 -20.04 -0.49
C SER A 2 17.14 -18.80 -1.20
N TRP A 3 15.94 -18.40 -0.81
CA TRP A 3 15.35 -17.15 -1.27
C TRP A 3 15.85 -16.00 -0.41
N GLN A 4 16.07 -14.84 -1.02
CA GLN A 4 16.50 -13.62 -0.30
C GLN A 4 15.36 -12.64 -0.05
N GLY A 5 14.20 -12.89 -0.65
CA GLY A 5 13.04 -12.03 -0.53
C GLY A 5 12.10 -12.16 -1.70
N SER A 6 11.11 -11.32 -1.74
CA SER A 6 10.18 -11.26 -2.88
C SER A 6 9.73 -9.84 -3.12
N ILE A 7 9.37 -9.54 -4.37
CA ILE A 7 8.83 -8.24 -4.79
C ILE A 7 7.64 -8.52 -5.68
N VAL A 8 6.52 -7.85 -5.41
CA VAL A 8 5.40 -7.81 -6.33
C VAL A 8 5.47 -6.49 -7.09
N PHE A 9 5.45 -6.55 -8.42
CA PHE A 9 5.45 -5.37 -9.26
C PHE A 9 4.04 -5.07 -9.76
N LEU A 10 3.66 -3.80 -9.71
CA LEU A 10 2.36 -3.31 -10.18
C LEU A 10 2.57 -2.17 -11.17
N GLY A 11 1.73 -2.13 -12.21
CA GLY A 11 1.73 -1.03 -13.17
C GLY A 11 1.12 0.22 -12.58
N VAL A 12 1.72 1.39 -12.88
CA VAL A 12 1.24 2.69 -12.42
C VAL A 12 1.30 3.71 -13.55
N GLY A 13 0.46 4.74 -13.47
CA GLY A 13 0.42 5.79 -14.48
C GLY A 13 1.46 6.87 -14.28
N ASP A 14 1.62 7.34 -13.05
CA ASP A 14 2.51 8.46 -12.72
C ASP A 14 3.35 8.09 -11.49
N ILE A 15 4.63 7.79 -11.72
CA ILE A 15 5.50 7.30 -10.66
C ILE A 15 5.73 8.33 -9.54
N GLU A 16 5.66 9.63 -9.86
CA GLU A 16 5.82 10.66 -8.84
C GLU A 16 4.63 10.73 -7.89
N LYS A 17 3.42 10.53 -8.41
CA LYS A 17 2.22 10.43 -7.57
C LYS A 17 2.27 9.19 -6.70
N THR A 18 2.74 8.07 -7.26
CA THR A 18 2.94 6.82 -6.53
C THR A 18 3.94 7.01 -5.40
N ASP A 19 5.08 7.64 -5.68
CA ASP A 19 6.11 7.92 -4.69
C ASP A 19 5.60 8.82 -3.56
N ASN A 20 4.86 9.88 -3.90
CA ASN A 20 4.29 10.78 -2.90
C ASN A 20 3.32 10.04 -1.98
N PHE A 21 2.57 9.08 -2.50
CA PHE A 21 1.64 8.30 -1.70
C PHE A 21 2.36 7.28 -0.81
N TYR A 22 3.15 6.39 -1.41
CA TYR A 22 3.75 5.29 -0.64
C TYR A 22 4.91 5.73 0.24
N ARG A 23 5.77 6.59 -0.26
CA ARG A 23 6.86 7.13 0.55
C ARG A 23 6.42 8.35 1.36
N GLY A 24 5.73 9.30 0.72
CA GLY A 24 5.35 10.55 1.36
C GLY A 24 4.24 10.40 2.41
N LYS A 25 3.19 9.63 2.12
CA LYS A 25 2.03 9.46 3.01
C LYS A 25 2.15 8.24 3.91
N LEU A 26 2.57 7.10 3.37
CA LEU A 26 2.67 5.86 4.12
C LEU A 26 4.04 5.64 4.75
N GLY A 27 5.05 6.42 4.38
CA GLY A 27 6.36 6.36 5.01
C GLY A 27 7.19 5.14 4.62
N LEU A 28 6.93 4.52 3.47
CA LEU A 28 7.76 3.44 2.99
C LEU A 28 9.13 3.97 2.56
N GLU A 29 10.13 3.11 2.63
CA GLU A 29 11.49 3.43 2.26
C GLU A 29 11.71 3.11 0.78
N LEU A 30 12.26 4.04 0.01
CA LEU A 30 12.69 3.77 -1.35
C LEU A 30 13.94 2.90 -1.30
N TYR A 31 13.80 1.66 -1.76
CA TYR A 31 14.90 0.69 -1.73
C TYR A 31 15.77 0.80 -2.99
N LYS A 32 15.15 0.90 -4.16
CA LYS A 32 15.88 0.99 -5.41
C LYS A 32 15.08 1.74 -6.48
N ASP A 33 15.73 2.68 -7.12
CA ASP A 33 15.18 3.40 -8.27
C ASP A 33 15.82 2.84 -9.55
N GLN A 34 14.99 2.21 -10.39
CA GLN A 34 15.43 1.60 -11.64
C GLN A 34 15.00 2.41 -12.87
N GLY A 35 14.59 3.67 -12.68
CA GLY A 35 14.08 4.52 -13.74
C GLY A 35 12.60 4.28 -13.97
N LEU A 36 12.23 3.35 -14.84
CA LEU A 36 10.83 3.02 -15.11
C LEU A 36 10.14 2.35 -13.93
N CYS A 37 10.90 1.74 -13.02
CA CYS A 37 10.41 1.08 -11.82
C CYS A 37 11.07 1.65 -10.58
N ARG A 38 10.30 1.73 -9.49
CA ARG A 38 10.82 2.03 -8.15
C ARG A 38 10.36 0.96 -7.19
N ILE A 39 11.28 0.49 -6.36
CA ILE A 39 11.03 -0.57 -5.37
C ILE A 39 11.05 0.04 -3.99
N TYR A 40 10.01 -0.24 -3.20
CA TYR A 40 9.83 0.27 -1.85
C TYR A 40 9.85 -0.88 -0.85
N ARG A 41 10.35 -0.59 0.33
CA ARG A 41 10.50 -1.57 1.40
C ARG A 41 9.69 -1.17 2.62
N VAL A 42 8.96 -2.14 3.19
CA VAL A 42 8.34 -2.01 4.49
C VAL A 42 9.41 -2.34 5.54
N PRO A 43 9.59 -1.52 6.61
CA PRO A 43 10.70 -1.71 7.54
C PRO A 43 10.86 -3.11 8.13
N GLU A 44 9.78 -3.78 8.49
CA GLU A 44 9.84 -5.10 9.12
C GLU A 44 9.60 -6.26 8.15
N GLY A 45 9.59 -5.97 6.85
CA GLY A 45 9.49 -7.00 5.83
C GLY A 45 8.48 -6.67 4.75
N GLY A 46 8.73 -7.21 3.58
CA GLY A 46 7.93 -6.98 2.40
C GLY A 46 8.51 -5.90 1.50
N MET A 47 8.43 -6.16 0.20
CA MET A 47 8.80 -5.17 -0.84
C MET A 47 7.72 -5.11 -1.89
N ILE A 48 7.55 -3.93 -2.47
CA ILE A 48 6.60 -3.69 -3.54
C ILE A 48 7.26 -2.79 -4.58
N GLY A 49 7.07 -3.12 -5.84
CA GLY A 49 7.60 -2.33 -6.96
C GLY A 49 6.50 -1.74 -7.80
N PHE A 50 6.73 -0.55 -8.33
CA PHE A 50 5.80 0.15 -9.20
C PHE A 50 6.50 0.52 -10.49
N CYS A 51 5.88 0.20 -11.62
CA CYS A 51 6.50 0.35 -12.93
C CYS A 51 5.58 1.06 -13.91
N THR A 52 6.12 2.08 -14.59
CA THR A 52 5.34 2.84 -15.58
C THR A 52 5.23 2.13 -16.93
N HIS A 53 6.03 1.11 -17.18
CA HIS A 53 5.99 0.33 -18.43
C HIS A 53 5.01 -0.84 -18.37
N GLN A 54 4.30 -1.01 -17.26
CA GLN A 54 3.26 -2.03 -17.09
C GLN A 54 1.89 -1.37 -16.99
N ASP A 55 0.85 -2.10 -17.39
CA ASP A 55 -0.51 -1.61 -17.32
C ASP A 55 -1.02 -1.58 -15.88
N VAL A 56 -1.86 -0.58 -15.60
CA VAL A 56 -2.62 -0.54 -14.34
C VAL A 56 -3.70 -1.62 -14.40
N VAL A 57 -3.76 -2.49 -13.38
CA VAL A 57 -4.68 -3.64 -13.36
C VAL A 57 -5.59 -3.65 -12.14
N SER A 58 -5.97 -2.47 -11.66
CA SER A 58 -6.88 -2.35 -10.52
C SER A 58 -8.31 -2.72 -10.91
N ARG A 59 -8.91 -3.73 -10.26
CA ARG A 59 -10.30 -4.15 -10.51
C ARG A 59 -10.94 -4.66 -9.23
N GLN A 60 -12.10 -4.08 -8.85
CA GLN A 60 -12.97 -4.63 -7.80
C GLN A 60 -12.21 -5.10 -6.54
N LYS A 61 -11.34 -4.27 -6.02
CA LYS A 61 -10.50 -4.58 -4.85
C LYS A 61 -9.52 -5.73 -5.08
N SER A 62 -9.06 -5.91 -6.31
CA SER A 62 -7.98 -6.85 -6.62
C SER A 62 -7.03 -6.21 -7.59
N PRO A 63 -5.73 -6.16 -7.30
CA PRO A 63 -5.12 -6.64 -6.05
C PRO A 63 -5.41 -5.75 -4.85
N ILE A 64 -5.23 -6.28 -3.65
CA ILE A 64 -5.27 -5.52 -2.42
C ILE A 64 -3.84 -5.42 -1.88
N ILE A 65 -3.40 -4.20 -1.63
CA ILE A 65 -2.09 -3.93 -1.03
C ILE A 65 -2.31 -3.71 0.45
N THR A 66 -1.91 -4.65 1.28
CA THR A 66 -2.19 -4.62 2.72
C THR A 66 -0.94 -4.31 3.52
N PHE A 67 -1.06 -3.36 4.44
CA PHE A 67 -0.02 -3.03 5.41
C PHE A 67 -0.49 -3.42 6.81
N LEU A 68 0.39 -4.03 7.58
CA LEU A 68 0.11 -4.49 8.94
C LEU A 68 0.63 -3.47 9.95
N THR A 69 -0.19 -3.13 10.92
CA THR A 69 0.19 -2.19 11.99
C THR A 69 -0.57 -2.50 13.26
N GLY A 70 0.04 -2.24 14.41
CA GLY A 70 -0.66 -2.27 15.69
C GLY A 70 -1.54 -1.05 15.92
N ASP A 71 -1.39 0.01 15.12
CA ASP A 71 -2.10 1.29 15.31
C ASP A 71 -2.93 1.67 14.09
N VAL A 72 -3.97 0.90 13.83
CA VAL A 72 -4.89 1.13 12.71
C VAL A 72 -5.58 2.49 12.83
N ASP A 73 -6.09 2.83 14.01
CA ASP A 73 -6.78 4.09 14.25
C ASP A 73 -5.88 5.31 14.03
N GLY A 74 -4.64 5.24 14.50
CA GLY A 74 -3.68 6.33 14.32
C GLY A 74 -3.39 6.59 12.84
N TRP A 75 -3.22 5.53 12.05
CA TRP A 75 -3.04 5.68 10.61
C TRP A 75 -4.27 6.28 9.94
N TYR A 76 -5.47 5.83 10.32
CA TYR A 76 -6.71 6.39 9.78
C TYR A 76 -6.80 7.90 10.02
N GLU A 77 -6.58 8.32 11.25
CA GLU A 77 -6.64 9.74 11.62
C GLU A 77 -5.60 10.57 10.88
N LYS A 78 -4.37 10.08 10.82
CA LYS A 78 -3.27 10.77 10.14
C LYS A 78 -3.57 10.97 8.66
N LEU A 79 -3.96 9.91 7.97
CA LEU A 79 -4.24 9.96 6.54
C LEU A 79 -5.48 10.81 6.23
N ALA A 80 -6.50 10.75 7.06
CA ALA A 80 -7.69 11.59 6.91
C ALA A 80 -7.36 13.07 7.06
N GLN A 81 -6.50 13.43 8.03
CA GLN A 81 -6.05 14.81 8.21
C GLN A 81 -5.22 15.31 7.02
N GLU A 82 -4.53 14.42 6.34
CA GLU A 82 -3.77 14.75 5.13
C GLU A 82 -4.64 14.84 3.88
N GLY A 83 -5.96 14.72 4.03
CA GLY A 83 -6.92 14.87 2.93
C GLY A 83 -7.07 13.64 2.04
N ILE A 84 -6.58 12.49 2.47
CA ILE A 84 -6.74 11.25 1.71
C ILE A 84 -8.16 10.73 1.90
N LYS A 85 -8.82 10.43 0.79
CA LYS A 85 -10.18 9.89 0.81
C LYS A 85 -10.15 8.43 1.25
N MET A 86 -10.90 8.13 2.31
CA MET A 86 -11.07 6.77 2.81
C MET A 86 -12.26 6.10 2.14
N GLU A 87 -12.14 4.81 1.87
CA GLU A 87 -13.25 3.98 1.37
C GLU A 87 -14.12 3.47 2.52
N SER A 88 -13.55 3.32 3.72
CA SER A 88 -14.26 2.85 4.90
C SER A 88 -13.62 3.38 6.17
N GLU A 89 -14.40 3.39 7.25
CA GLU A 89 -13.89 3.64 8.59
C GLU A 89 -13.28 2.34 9.16
N PRO A 90 -12.39 2.44 10.17
CA PRO A 90 -11.89 1.26 10.85
C PRO A 90 -13.03 0.45 11.47
N LYS A 91 -13.00 -0.85 11.25
CA LYS A 91 -14.01 -1.76 11.80
C LYS A 91 -13.46 -3.17 11.94
N THR A 92 -14.06 -3.94 12.83
CA THR A 92 -13.77 -5.36 12.99
C THR A 92 -14.46 -6.15 11.90
N ASN A 93 -13.74 -7.09 11.30
CA ASN A 93 -14.30 -8.08 10.41
C ASN A 93 -14.19 -9.44 11.11
N PRO A 94 -15.31 -9.98 11.64
CA PRO A 94 -15.26 -11.24 12.38
C PRO A 94 -14.97 -12.46 11.50
N ARG A 95 -15.24 -12.36 10.21
CA ARG A 95 -14.95 -13.46 9.27
C ARG A 95 -13.46 -13.77 9.19
N PHE A 96 -12.61 -12.72 9.20
CA PHE A 96 -11.18 -12.87 9.11
C PHE A 96 -10.44 -12.53 10.41
N ASN A 97 -11.19 -12.12 11.43
CA ASN A 97 -10.65 -11.76 12.74
C ASN A 97 -9.58 -10.66 12.63
N ILE A 98 -9.96 -9.57 11.98
CA ILE A 98 -9.09 -8.42 11.76
C ILE A 98 -9.81 -7.12 12.11
N TYR A 99 -9.00 -6.09 12.40
CA TYR A 99 -9.45 -4.70 12.51
C TYR A 99 -8.78 -3.91 11.41
N HIS A 100 -9.55 -3.23 10.55
CA HIS A 100 -9.01 -2.69 9.31
C HIS A 100 -9.85 -1.56 8.71
N PHE A 101 -9.25 -0.85 7.77
CA PHE A 101 -9.96 0.05 6.85
C PHE A 101 -9.32 -0.01 5.47
N PHE A 102 -10.07 0.49 4.47
CA PHE A 102 -9.62 0.56 3.09
C PHE A 102 -9.49 2.00 2.61
N LEU A 103 -8.55 2.22 1.72
CA LEU A 103 -8.38 3.47 0.97
C LEU A 103 -7.89 3.14 -0.44
N SER A 104 -7.90 4.14 -1.32
CA SER A 104 -7.40 3.98 -2.68
C SER A 104 -6.09 4.73 -2.86
N ASP A 105 -5.18 4.15 -3.63
CA ASP A 105 -3.97 4.83 -4.04
C ASP A 105 -4.21 5.70 -5.28
N PRO A 106 -3.21 6.43 -5.82
CA PRO A 106 -3.40 7.32 -6.97
C PRO A 106 -3.90 6.64 -8.25
N ASP A 107 -3.63 5.35 -8.44
CA ASP A 107 -4.07 4.58 -9.61
C ASP A 107 -5.38 3.83 -9.36
N GLY A 108 -5.95 3.96 -8.18
CA GLY A 108 -7.17 3.24 -7.80
C GLY A 108 -6.93 1.86 -7.21
N TYR A 109 -5.69 1.48 -6.94
CA TYR A 109 -5.43 0.23 -6.22
C TYR A 109 -5.98 0.32 -4.81
N THR A 110 -6.64 -0.76 -4.38
CA THR A 110 -7.14 -0.86 -3.01
C THR A 110 -5.97 -1.09 -2.06
N VAL A 111 -5.88 -0.22 -1.06
CA VAL A 111 -4.92 -0.33 0.03
C VAL A 111 -5.69 -0.65 1.29
N GLU A 112 -5.20 -1.62 2.04
CA GLU A 112 -5.79 -2.02 3.32
C GLU A 112 -4.76 -1.81 4.42
N ILE A 113 -5.20 -1.21 5.51
CA ILE A 113 -4.40 -1.10 6.73
C ILE A 113 -5.09 -1.92 7.78
N GLN A 114 -4.39 -2.91 8.34
CA GLN A 114 -5.03 -3.89 9.21
C GLN A 114 -4.15 -4.37 10.35
N ARG A 115 -4.83 -4.91 11.35
CA ARG A 115 -4.25 -5.61 12.48
C ARG A 115 -4.98 -6.94 12.64
N PHE A 116 -4.23 -8.02 12.87
CA PHE A 116 -4.85 -9.29 13.27
C PHE A 116 -5.31 -9.20 14.72
N LEU A 117 -6.48 -9.75 15.00
CA LEU A 117 -7.05 -9.79 16.35
C LEU A 117 -6.73 -11.10 17.06
#